data_88758d0c184cd3bb70f0ca5cf36c92c2
#
_entry.id   88758d0c184cd3bb70f0ca5cf36c92c2
#
_cell.length_a   1.000
_cell.length_b   1.000
_cell.length_c   1.000
_cell.angle_alpha   90.00
_cell.angle_beta   90.00
_cell.angle_gamma   90.00
#
_symmetry.space_group_name_H-M   'P 1'
#
loop_
_entity.id
_entity.type
_entity.pdbx_description
1 polymer ?
#
loop_
_entity_poly.entity_id
_entity_poly.type
_entity_poly.pdbx_seq_one_letter_code
_entity_poly.pdbx_strand_id
1 'polypeptide(L)'
;IIMTADRFIDGIQLLHIGPKTDKEYAAELEKEQLSLIHNIGEHYNYDVKHAKQVERLALAMFDKLSKSHGMDEHCRTLVQATALLHDIGKYISMRSHSLYTYKLIMSTDILGFSDNDKKIVALASYYHANQLFENKAGSPEMEKELTPLVAKIAALVRLADAMDRSYQQKIKFCKVSIKDGTMLIEAKS
;
A
#
# COMPACT_ATOMS: atom_id res chain seq x y z
N ILE A 1 15.03 32.34 9.28
CA ILE A 1 15.47 30.95 9.44
C ILE A 1 14.48 30.11 8.67
N ILE A 2 14.91 29.57 7.52
CA ILE A 2 14.10 28.64 6.73
C ILE A 2 14.39 27.24 7.31
N MET A 3 13.42 26.67 8.02
CA MET A 3 13.47 25.27 8.43
C MET A 3 12.89 24.43 7.29
N THR A 4 13.70 23.50 6.76
CA THR A 4 13.20 22.47 5.87
C THR A 4 12.35 21.47 6.64
N ALA A 5 11.41 20.78 5.97
CA ALA A 5 10.57 19.77 6.60
C ALA A 5 11.40 18.69 7.35
N ASP A 6 12.53 18.28 6.78
CA ASP A 6 13.45 17.32 7.39
C ASP A 6 13.99 17.82 8.74
N ARG A 7 14.41 19.09 8.83
CA ARG A 7 14.90 19.67 10.08
C ARG A 7 13.80 19.90 11.12
N PHE A 8 12.56 20.08 10.68
CA PHE A 8 11.42 20.17 11.59
C PHE A 8 11.10 18.81 12.22
N ILE A 9 11.19 17.75 11.41
CA ILE A 9 11.05 16.36 11.87
C ILE A 9 12.18 16.00 12.84
N ASP A 10 13.44 16.33 12.50
CA ASP A 10 14.60 16.16 13.39
C ASP A 10 14.40 16.91 14.71
N GLY A 11 13.83 18.11 14.68
CA GLY A 11 13.54 18.91 15.87
C GLY A 11 12.45 18.32 16.75
N ILE A 12 11.39 17.75 16.16
CA ILE A 12 10.33 17.03 16.89
C ILE A 12 10.89 15.74 17.49
N GLN A 13 11.72 15.02 16.75
CA GLN A 13 12.42 13.84 17.24
C GLN A 13 13.26 14.18 18.48
N LEU A 14 14.05 15.25 18.46
CA LEU A 14 14.89 15.67 19.58
C LEU A 14 14.08 16.07 20.85
N LEU A 15 12.84 16.51 20.72
CA LEU A 15 11.99 16.87 21.85
C LEU A 15 11.33 15.68 22.57
N HIS A 16 11.26 14.53 21.91
CA HIS A 16 10.61 13.32 22.43
C HIS A 16 11.59 12.21 22.86
N ILE A 17 12.92 12.45 22.84
CA ILE A 17 13.93 11.43 23.05
C ILE A 17 14.39 11.35 24.50
N GLY A 18 13.90 10.31 25.18
CA GLY A 18 14.76 9.52 26.04
C GLY A 18 15.68 8.60 25.18
N PRO A 19 16.71 7.97 25.71
CA PRO A 19 17.65 7.15 24.94
C PRO A 19 16.95 5.92 24.36
N LYS A 20 16.36 6.08 23.15
CA LYS A 20 15.81 4.97 22.36
C LYS A 20 16.90 4.43 21.43
N THR A 21 16.87 3.15 21.16
CA THR A 21 17.74 2.53 20.15
C THR A 21 17.25 2.85 18.74
N ASP A 22 18.14 2.77 17.74
CA ASP A 22 17.77 2.99 16.30
C ASP A 22 16.60 2.09 15.87
N LYS A 23 16.48 0.88 16.44
CA LYS A 23 15.37 -0.04 16.17
C LYS A 23 14.04 0.44 16.75
N GLU A 24 14.05 0.98 17.96
CA GLU A 24 12.85 1.55 18.58
C GLU A 24 12.38 2.79 17.83
N TYR A 25 13.33 3.57 17.33
CA TYR A 25 13.07 4.72 16.46
C TYR A 25 12.38 4.32 15.16
N ALA A 26 12.94 3.34 14.45
CA ALA A 26 12.39 2.84 13.21
C ALA A 26 10.96 2.29 13.39
N ALA A 27 10.73 1.51 14.45
CA ALA A 27 9.42 0.95 14.75
C ALA A 27 8.37 2.02 15.10
N GLU A 28 8.77 3.10 15.78
CA GLU A 28 7.87 4.21 16.10
C GLU A 28 7.52 5.02 14.85
N LEU A 29 8.50 5.27 13.98
CA LEU A 29 8.30 5.94 12.70
C LEU A 29 7.34 5.16 11.80
N GLU A 30 7.51 3.85 11.68
CA GLU A 30 6.59 2.97 10.95
C GLU A 30 5.16 3.04 11.50
N LYS A 31 5.02 3.04 12.83
CA LYS A 31 3.72 3.15 13.48
C LYS A 31 3.06 4.49 13.21
N GLU A 32 3.81 5.59 13.27
CA GLU A 32 3.30 6.93 12.94
C GLU A 32 2.90 7.02 11.47
N GLN A 33 3.72 6.51 10.58
CA GLN A 33 3.45 6.47 9.15
C GLN A 33 2.17 5.67 8.84
N LEU A 34 2.00 4.50 9.47
CA LEU A 34 0.78 3.70 9.35
C LEU A 34 -0.45 4.44 9.89
N SER A 35 -0.32 5.14 11.01
CA SER A 35 -1.40 5.97 11.56
C SER A 35 -1.83 7.07 10.59
N LEU A 36 -0.88 7.73 9.93
CA LEU A 36 -1.17 8.74 8.91
C LEU A 36 -1.88 8.15 7.69
N ILE A 37 -1.47 6.97 7.23
CA ILE A 37 -2.15 6.26 6.13
C ILE A 37 -3.60 5.93 6.51
N HIS A 38 -3.84 5.47 7.74
CA HIS A 38 -5.19 5.25 8.25
C HIS A 38 -6.02 6.53 8.29
N ASN A 39 -5.46 7.63 8.75
CA ASN A 39 -6.14 8.93 8.79
C ASN A 39 -6.53 9.41 7.38
N ILE A 40 -5.67 9.18 6.37
CA ILE A 40 -6.02 9.44 4.96
C ILE A 40 -7.21 8.58 4.54
N GLY A 41 -7.19 7.29 4.83
CA GLY A 41 -8.30 6.38 4.54
C GLY A 41 -9.61 6.83 5.19
N GLU A 42 -9.57 7.19 6.46
CA GLU A 42 -10.73 7.69 7.22
C GLU A 42 -11.27 9.01 6.65
N HIS A 43 -10.38 9.93 6.26
CA HIS A 43 -10.77 11.18 5.60
C HIS A 43 -11.62 10.94 4.35
N TYR A 44 -11.30 9.89 3.59
CA TYR A 44 -12.05 9.48 2.39
C TYR A 44 -13.09 8.38 2.66
N ASN A 45 -13.46 8.18 3.92
CA ASN A 45 -14.53 7.26 4.34
C ASN A 45 -14.37 5.84 3.75
N TYR A 46 -13.16 5.30 3.80
CA TYR A 46 -12.87 3.96 3.30
C TYR A 46 -13.52 2.87 4.17
N ASP A 47 -13.75 1.68 3.60
CA ASP A 47 -14.18 0.54 4.42
C ASP A 47 -13.00 -0.03 5.22
N VAL A 48 -12.93 0.37 6.50
CA VAL A 48 -11.84 0.00 7.41
C VAL A 48 -11.68 -1.52 7.54
N LYS A 49 -12.78 -2.27 7.58
CA LYS A 49 -12.74 -3.73 7.76
C LYS A 49 -12.18 -4.41 6.51
N HIS A 50 -12.67 -3.99 5.36
CA HIS A 50 -12.18 -4.48 4.07
C HIS A 50 -10.71 -4.11 3.87
N ALA A 51 -10.34 -2.85 4.03
CA ALA A 51 -8.97 -2.39 3.84
C ALA A 51 -7.97 -3.13 4.75
N LYS A 52 -8.29 -3.33 6.03
CA LYS A 52 -7.47 -4.12 6.96
C LYS A 52 -7.39 -5.60 6.58
N GLN A 53 -8.45 -6.17 6.02
CA GLN A 53 -8.42 -7.54 5.54
C GLN A 53 -7.53 -7.68 4.30
N VAL A 54 -7.63 -6.74 3.35
CA VAL A 54 -6.78 -6.68 2.15
C VAL A 54 -5.32 -6.49 2.55
N GLU A 55 -5.03 -5.56 3.46
CA GLU A 55 -3.69 -5.36 4.03
C GLU A 55 -3.12 -6.66 4.60
N ARG A 56 -3.85 -7.31 5.50
CA ARG A 56 -3.42 -8.54 6.14
C ARG A 56 -3.12 -9.66 5.15
N LEU A 57 -3.97 -9.82 4.14
CA LEU A 57 -3.80 -10.85 3.11
C LEU A 57 -2.63 -10.51 2.16
N ALA A 58 -2.50 -9.25 1.73
CA ALA A 58 -1.41 -8.81 0.87
C ALA A 58 -0.05 -8.96 1.56
N LEU A 59 0.06 -8.55 2.83
CA LEU A 59 1.29 -8.70 3.61
C LEU A 59 1.63 -10.17 3.87
N ALA A 60 0.64 -11.02 4.16
CA ALA A 60 0.87 -12.46 4.32
C ALA A 60 1.43 -13.10 3.05
N MET A 61 0.95 -12.68 1.86
CA MET A 61 1.50 -13.11 0.58
C MET A 61 2.90 -12.54 0.35
N PHE A 62 3.11 -11.25 0.62
CA PHE A 62 4.42 -10.61 0.50
C PHE A 62 5.47 -11.36 1.33
N ASP A 63 5.23 -11.56 2.61
CA ASP A 63 6.17 -12.20 3.54
C ASP A 63 6.50 -13.65 3.12
N LYS A 64 5.51 -14.42 2.65
CA LYS A 64 5.70 -15.80 2.20
C LYS A 64 6.41 -15.91 0.85
N LEU A 65 6.26 -14.92 -0.01
CA LEU A 65 6.88 -14.88 -1.33
C LEU A 65 8.22 -14.13 -1.35
N SER A 66 8.77 -13.74 -0.19
CA SER A 66 9.97 -12.91 -0.08
C SER A 66 11.17 -13.41 -0.90
N LYS A 67 11.36 -14.74 -0.96
CA LYS A 67 12.42 -15.37 -1.77
C LYS A 67 12.18 -15.32 -3.27
N SER A 68 10.96 -15.01 -3.71
CA SER A 68 10.53 -15.12 -5.11
C SER A 68 10.28 -13.77 -5.76
N HIS A 69 9.80 -12.77 -5.02
CA HIS A 69 9.46 -11.47 -5.59
C HIS A 69 10.64 -10.51 -5.66
N GLY A 70 11.71 -10.70 -4.84
CA GLY A 70 12.91 -9.86 -4.85
C GLY A 70 12.67 -8.41 -4.43
N MET A 71 11.59 -8.13 -3.69
CA MET A 71 11.29 -6.83 -3.09
C MET A 71 11.86 -6.79 -1.66
N ASP A 72 12.30 -5.61 -1.23
CA ASP A 72 12.86 -5.35 0.10
C ASP A 72 11.79 -4.97 1.15
N GLU A 73 12.23 -4.67 2.36
CA GLU A 73 11.33 -4.27 3.46
C GLU A 73 10.65 -2.93 3.20
N HIS A 74 11.32 -2.00 2.51
CA HIS A 74 10.68 -0.75 2.11
C HIS A 74 9.46 -1.01 1.19
N CYS A 75 9.59 -1.95 0.25
CA CYS A 75 8.47 -2.36 -0.59
C CYS A 75 7.30 -2.96 0.20
N ARG A 76 7.57 -3.56 1.36
CA ARG A 76 6.52 -4.05 2.26
C ARG A 76 5.62 -2.92 2.75
N THR A 77 6.21 -1.79 3.12
CA THR A 77 5.46 -0.57 3.49
C THR A 77 4.63 -0.03 2.33
N LEU A 78 5.15 -0.08 1.09
CA LEU A 78 4.40 0.32 -0.10
C LEU A 78 3.22 -0.60 -0.39
N VAL A 79 3.38 -1.92 -0.19
CA VAL A 79 2.27 -2.89 -0.29
C VAL A 79 1.20 -2.59 0.76
N GLN A 80 1.61 -2.31 1.99
CA GLN A 80 0.72 -1.97 3.10
C GLN A 80 -0.10 -0.71 2.80
N ALA A 81 0.57 0.37 2.39
CA ALA A 81 -0.08 1.62 2.01
C ALA A 81 -1.04 1.43 0.84
N THR A 82 -0.62 0.69 -0.20
CA THR A 82 -1.48 0.39 -1.35
C THR A 82 -2.72 -0.38 -0.91
N ALA A 83 -2.57 -1.41 -0.08
CA ALA A 83 -3.68 -2.23 0.40
C ALA A 83 -4.69 -1.42 1.24
N LEU A 84 -4.22 -0.49 2.07
CA LEU A 84 -5.09 0.36 2.87
C LEU A 84 -5.81 1.43 2.03
N LEU A 85 -5.15 1.97 1.02
CA LEU A 85 -5.67 3.11 0.25
C LEU A 85 -6.28 2.74 -1.11
N HIS A 86 -6.24 1.46 -1.53
CA HIS A 86 -6.61 1.05 -2.90
C HIS A 86 -8.00 1.51 -3.34
N ASP A 87 -8.91 1.70 -2.42
CA ASP A 87 -10.32 1.96 -2.66
C ASP A 87 -10.81 3.36 -2.24
N ILE A 88 -9.93 4.25 -1.77
CA ILE A 88 -10.33 5.60 -1.29
C ILE A 88 -11.05 6.43 -2.36
N GLY A 89 -10.82 6.15 -3.63
CA GLY A 89 -11.50 6.81 -4.75
C GLY A 89 -12.98 6.50 -4.85
N LYS A 90 -13.49 5.46 -4.15
CA LYS A 90 -14.93 5.18 -4.01
C LYS A 90 -15.69 6.33 -3.37
N TYR A 91 -15.01 7.14 -2.57
CA TYR A 91 -15.54 8.38 -2.02
C TYR A 91 -16.06 9.35 -3.10
N ILE A 92 -15.42 9.35 -4.27
CA ILE A 92 -15.80 10.20 -5.39
C ILE A 92 -16.69 9.45 -6.40
N SER A 93 -16.30 8.23 -6.77
CA SER A 93 -17.01 7.44 -7.78
C SER A 93 -16.76 5.94 -7.64
N MET A 94 -17.81 5.18 -7.45
CA MET A 94 -17.75 3.71 -7.44
C MET A 94 -17.28 3.12 -8.76
N ARG A 95 -17.67 3.72 -9.89
CA ARG A 95 -17.36 3.20 -11.24
C ARG A 95 -15.90 3.45 -11.64
N SER A 96 -15.36 4.60 -11.27
CA SER A 96 -14.01 5.05 -11.66
C SER A 96 -13.09 5.15 -10.42
N HIS A 97 -13.37 4.36 -9.37
CA HIS A 97 -12.68 4.46 -8.09
C HIS A 97 -11.17 4.39 -8.23
N SER A 98 -10.64 3.48 -9.04
CA SER A 98 -9.20 3.30 -9.21
C SER A 98 -8.50 4.56 -9.77
N LEU A 99 -9.14 5.25 -10.74
CA LEU A 99 -8.61 6.51 -11.28
C LEU A 99 -8.66 7.63 -10.22
N TYR A 100 -9.75 7.70 -9.46
CA TYR A 100 -9.84 8.69 -8.38
C TYR A 100 -8.92 8.36 -7.23
N THR A 101 -8.73 7.08 -6.88
CA THR A 101 -7.70 6.67 -5.91
C THR A 101 -6.31 7.15 -6.32
N TYR A 102 -5.92 6.93 -7.58
CA TYR A 102 -4.65 7.44 -8.10
C TYR A 102 -4.53 8.95 -7.91
N LYS A 103 -5.53 9.72 -8.34
CA LYS A 103 -5.52 11.19 -8.23
C LYS A 103 -5.47 11.67 -6.79
N LEU A 104 -6.21 11.05 -5.89
CA LEU A 104 -6.22 11.40 -4.47
C LEU A 104 -4.86 11.14 -3.83
N ILE A 105 -4.25 9.97 -4.06
CA ILE A 105 -2.92 9.65 -3.51
C ILE A 105 -1.87 10.63 -4.06
N MET A 106 -1.89 10.92 -5.37
CA MET A 106 -0.95 11.88 -5.97
C MET A 106 -1.09 13.31 -5.44
N SER A 107 -2.28 13.71 -5.03
CA SER A 107 -2.56 15.04 -4.46
C SER A 107 -2.41 15.13 -2.94
N THR A 108 -2.12 14.02 -2.27
CA THR A 108 -1.99 13.96 -0.81
C THR A 108 -0.53 13.85 -0.42
N ASP A 109 -0.10 14.63 0.57
CA ASP A 109 1.23 14.47 1.15
C ASP A 109 1.20 13.34 2.17
N ILE A 110 2.01 12.31 1.92
CA ILE A 110 2.18 11.17 2.82
C ILE A 110 3.55 11.31 3.47
N LEU A 111 3.55 11.66 4.75
CA LEU A 111 4.80 11.85 5.50
C LEU A 111 5.64 10.58 5.48
N GLY A 112 6.94 10.73 5.20
CA GLY A 112 7.89 9.63 5.12
C GLY A 112 7.91 8.90 3.77
N PHE A 113 7.09 9.32 2.80
CA PHE A 113 7.14 8.80 1.42
C PHE A 113 7.83 9.80 0.51
N SER A 114 8.74 9.32 -0.31
CA SER A 114 9.26 10.08 -1.44
C SER A 114 8.18 10.25 -2.54
N ASP A 115 8.41 11.15 -3.47
CA ASP A 115 7.52 11.30 -4.63
C ASP A 115 7.43 10.01 -5.45
N ASN A 116 8.52 9.22 -5.52
CA ASN A 116 8.52 7.91 -6.16
C ASN A 116 7.67 6.90 -5.40
N ASP A 117 7.75 6.85 -4.07
CA ASP A 117 6.92 5.96 -3.26
C ASP A 117 5.45 6.27 -3.44
N LYS A 118 5.11 7.55 -3.35
CA LYS A 118 3.74 8.04 -3.59
C LYS A 118 3.24 7.64 -4.97
N LYS A 119 4.07 7.80 -6.00
CA LYS A 119 3.75 7.42 -7.38
C LYS A 119 3.56 5.90 -7.52
N ILE A 120 4.41 5.08 -6.89
CA ILE A 120 4.29 3.63 -6.90
C ILE A 120 2.98 3.20 -6.25
N VAL A 121 2.66 3.73 -5.05
CA VAL A 121 1.41 3.42 -4.33
C VAL A 121 0.18 3.84 -5.16
N ALA A 122 0.21 5.04 -5.75
CA ALA A 122 -0.89 5.53 -6.58
C ALA A 122 -1.11 4.66 -7.83
N LEU A 123 -0.04 4.32 -8.56
CA LEU A 123 -0.10 3.46 -9.74
C LEU A 123 -0.53 2.05 -9.37
N ALA A 124 0.01 1.45 -8.32
CA ALA A 124 -0.39 0.12 -7.86
C ALA A 124 -1.87 0.09 -7.45
N SER A 125 -2.34 1.16 -6.80
CA SER A 125 -3.76 1.34 -6.48
C SER A 125 -4.63 1.52 -7.73
N TYR A 126 -4.14 2.16 -8.78
CA TYR A 126 -4.86 2.21 -10.05
C TYR A 126 -4.95 0.83 -10.71
N TYR A 127 -3.82 0.13 -10.76
CA TYR A 127 -3.71 -1.15 -11.46
C TYR A 127 -4.24 -2.35 -10.66
N HIS A 128 -4.65 -2.19 -9.40
CA HIS A 128 -5.34 -3.28 -8.69
C HIS A 128 -6.67 -3.66 -9.36
N ALA A 129 -7.37 -2.70 -9.97
CA ALA A 129 -8.66 -2.89 -10.64
C ALA A 129 -8.58 -2.84 -12.18
N ASN A 130 -7.43 -2.45 -12.77
CA ASN A 130 -7.24 -2.30 -14.21
C ASN A 130 -6.16 -3.26 -14.71
N GLN A 131 -6.21 -3.59 -16.00
CA GLN A 131 -5.15 -4.38 -16.61
C GLN A 131 -3.91 -3.51 -16.82
N LEU A 132 -2.73 -4.08 -16.53
CA LEU A 132 -1.46 -3.47 -16.89
C LEU A 132 -1.38 -3.34 -18.42
N PHE A 133 -0.86 -2.21 -18.90
CA PHE A 133 -0.68 -1.90 -20.32
C PHE A 133 -1.97 -1.67 -21.13
N GLU A 134 -3.15 -1.64 -20.54
CA GLU A 134 -4.30 -1.08 -21.24
C GLU A 134 -4.21 0.46 -21.23
N ASN A 135 -3.84 1.02 -22.39
CA ASN A 135 -3.87 2.46 -22.63
C ASN A 135 -5.32 2.92 -22.87
N LYS A 136 -6.09 3.02 -21.81
CA LYS A 136 -7.40 3.69 -21.86
C LYS A 136 -7.20 5.19 -21.82
N ALA A 137 -8.04 5.94 -22.53
CA ALA A 137 -8.03 7.39 -22.45
C ALA A 137 -8.14 7.85 -20.98
N GLY A 138 -7.15 8.62 -20.52
CA GLY A 138 -7.08 9.10 -19.14
C GLY A 138 -6.40 8.14 -18.15
N SER A 139 -5.81 7.02 -18.59
CA SER A 139 -4.95 6.18 -17.76
C SER A 139 -3.72 6.96 -17.30
N PRO A 140 -3.24 6.75 -16.06
CA PRO A 140 -1.99 7.32 -15.60
C PRO A 140 -0.82 6.85 -16.45
N GLU A 141 0.13 7.76 -16.69
CA GLU A 141 1.38 7.42 -17.35
C GLU A 141 2.26 6.55 -16.45
N MET A 142 2.79 5.47 -17.00
CA MET A 142 3.65 4.52 -16.31
C MET A 142 5.08 4.60 -16.84
N GLU A 143 6.02 4.95 -15.99
CA GLU A 143 7.44 4.88 -16.31
C GLU A 143 7.89 3.42 -16.39
N LYS A 144 8.72 3.12 -17.40
CA LYS A 144 9.17 1.74 -17.67
C LYS A 144 9.93 1.14 -16.47
N GLU A 145 10.69 1.96 -15.78
CA GLU A 145 11.51 1.58 -14.62
C GLU A 145 10.65 1.16 -13.43
N LEU A 146 9.50 1.79 -13.23
CA LEU A 146 8.57 1.48 -12.14
C LEU A 146 7.67 0.29 -12.43
N THR A 147 7.49 -0.04 -13.72
CA THR A 147 6.53 -1.06 -14.15
C THR A 147 6.67 -2.41 -13.43
N PRO A 148 7.88 -3.01 -13.26
CA PRO A 148 7.98 -4.30 -12.59
C PRO A 148 7.56 -4.27 -11.12
N LEU A 149 7.90 -3.19 -10.40
CA LEU A 149 7.55 -3.04 -8.99
C LEU A 149 6.06 -2.79 -8.81
N VAL A 150 5.50 -1.85 -9.57
CA VAL A 150 4.06 -1.55 -9.58
C VAL A 150 3.24 -2.80 -9.92
N ALA A 151 3.68 -3.59 -10.91
CA ALA A 151 3.00 -4.82 -11.30
C ALA A 151 2.94 -5.85 -10.15
N LYS A 152 4.06 -6.03 -9.43
CA LYS A 152 4.12 -6.96 -8.30
C LYS A 152 3.21 -6.52 -7.15
N ILE A 153 3.27 -5.23 -6.77
CA ILE A 153 2.44 -4.68 -5.70
C ILE A 153 0.96 -4.75 -6.08
N ALA A 154 0.60 -4.31 -7.29
CA ALA A 154 -0.78 -4.37 -7.79
C ALA A 154 -1.32 -5.80 -7.82
N ALA A 155 -0.50 -6.79 -8.20
CA ALA A 155 -0.90 -8.19 -8.22
C ALA A 155 -1.23 -8.72 -6.82
N LEU A 156 -0.40 -8.41 -5.81
CA LEU A 156 -0.63 -8.81 -4.42
C LEU A 156 -1.92 -8.19 -3.88
N VAL A 157 -2.12 -6.89 -4.09
CA VAL A 157 -3.31 -6.18 -3.60
C VAL A 157 -4.57 -6.64 -4.35
N ARG A 158 -4.52 -6.80 -5.66
CA ARG A 158 -5.64 -7.34 -6.47
C ARG A 158 -6.10 -8.71 -5.99
N LEU A 159 -5.14 -9.58 -5.70
CA LEU A 159 -5.44 -10.93 -5.22
C LEU A 159 -6.05 -10.87 -3.81
N ALA A 160 -5.51 -10.05 -2.93
CA ALA A 160 -6.04 -9.84 -1.58
C ALA A 160 -7.46 -9.24 -1.60
N ASP A 161 -7.71 -8.24 -2.46
CA ASP A 161 -9.04 -7.66 -2.66
C ASP A 161 -10.04 -8.71 -3.18
N ALA A 162 -9.64 -9.51 -4.18
CA ALA A 162 -10.49 -10.58 -4.70
C ALA A 162 -10.85 -11.62 -3.63
N MET A 163 -9.94 -11.90 -2.68
CA MET A 163 -10.20 -12.82 -1.58
C MET A 163 -11.19 -12.27 -0.54
N ASP A 164 -11.40 -10.97 -0.45
CA ASP A 164 -12.44 -10.35 0.39
C ASP A 164 -13.52 -9.63 -0.42
N ARG A 165 -13.79 -10.08 -1.65
CA ARG A 165 -14.79 -9.50 -2.57
C ARG A 165 -16.17 -9.34 -1.98
N SER A 166 -16.53 -10.14 -0.99
CA SER A 166 -17.80 -10.05 -0.30
C SER A 166 -17.83 -9.00 0.81
N TYR A 167 -16.73 -8.36 1.15
CA TYR A 167 -16.58 -7.42 2.27
C TYR A 167 -16.97 -8.00 3.63
N GLN A 168 -16.88 -9.33 3.79
CA GLN A 168 -17.33 -10.04 5.00
C GLN A 168 -16.17 -10.60 5.83
N GLN A 169 -14.92 -10.37 5.42
CA GLN A 169 -13.69 -10.82 6.08
C GLN A 169 -13.75 -12.32 6.46
N LYS A 170 -14.33 -13.15 5.56
CA LYS A 170 -14.52 -14.59 5.80
C LYS A 170 -13.20 -15.35 5.92
N ILE A 171 -12.17 -14.94 5.15
CA ILE A 171 -10.89 -15.61 5.15
C ILE A 171 -10.09 -15.20 6.39
N LYS A 172 -9.97 -16.11 7.35
CA LYS A 172 -9.23 -15.91 8.60
C LYS A 172 -7.77 -16.29 8.50
N PHE A 173 -7.46 -17.26 7.65
CA PHE A 173 -6.12 -17.76 7.44
C PHE A 173 -5.82 -17.89 5.96
N CYS A 174 -4.60 -17.52 5.59
CA CYS A 174 -4.09 -17.68 4.23
C CYS A 174 -2.67 -18.24 4.32
N LYS A 175 -2.47 -19.43 3.73
CA LYS A 175 -1.14 -20.01 3.54
C LYS A 175 -0.77 -19.93 2.07
N VAL A 176 0.40 -19.40 1.80
CA VAL A 176 0.91 -19.25 0.43
C VAL A 176 2.20 -20.07 0.30
N SER A 177 2.31 -20.79 -0.79
CA SER A 177 3.50 -21.54 -1.16
C SER A 177 3.72 -21.51 -2.66
N ILE A 178 4.98 -21.68 -3.08
CA ILE A 178 5.31 -21.90 -4.49
C ILE A 178 5.79 -23.33 -4.64
N LYS A 179 5.18 -24.04 -5.59
CA LYS A 179 5.58 -25.38 -5.98
C LYS A 179 5.59 -25.46 -7.51
N ASP A 180 6.72 -25.86 -8.08
CA ASP A 180 6.90 -26.05 -9.52
C ASP A 180 6.47 -24.84 -10.36
N GLY A 181 6.83 -23.62 -9.92
CA GLY A 181 6.46 -22.37 -10.59
C GLY A 181 4.99 -21.95 -10.41
N THR A 182 4.21 -22.74 -9.68
CA THR A 182 2.80 -22.45 -9.38
C THR A 182 2.64 -21.92 -7.96
N MET A 183 1.93 -20.80 -7.81
CA MET A 183 1.55 -20.29 -6.51
C MET A 183 0.29 -21.01 -6.03
N LEU A 184 0.40 -21.67 -4.88
CA LEU A 184 -0.72 -22.31 -4.19
C LEU A 184 -1.15 -21.44 -3.01
N ILE A 185 -2.44 -21.13 -2.95
CA ILE A 185 -3.05 -20.38 -1.85
C ILE A 185 -4.10 -21.27 -1.19
N GLU A 186 -3.86 -21.59 0.08
CA GLU A 186 -4.81 -22.29 0.94
C GLU A 186 -5.49 -21.27 1.84
N ALA A 187 -6.78 -21.05 1.65
CA ALA A 187 -7.58 -20.12 2.45
C ALA A 187 -8.56 -20.89 3.34
N LYS A 188 -8.70 -20.45 4.59
CA LYS A 188 -9.71 -20.97 5.54
C LYS A 188 -10.61 -19.84 5.99
N SER A 189 -11.89 -20.08 5.93
CA SER A 189 -12.95 -19.23 6.48
C SER A 189 -13.22 -19.52 7.94
#